data_4b257ad1af412154340e2289baab22b5
#
_entry.id   4b257ad1af412154340e2289baab22b5
#
_cell.length_a   1.000
_cell.length_b   1.000
_cell.length_c   1.000
_cell.angle_alpha   90.00
_cell.angle_beta   90.00
_cell.angle_gamma   90.00
#
_symmetry.space_group_name_H-M   'P 1'
#
loop_
_entity.id
_entity.type
_entity.pdbx_description
1 polymer ?
#
loop_
_entity_poly.entity_id
_entity_poly.type
_entity_poly.pdbx_seq_one_letter_code
_entity_poly.pdbx_strand_id
1 'polypeptide(L)'
;MKINPNYLGRLFTEQELSPEERQLAEKLPSMRKEKGKLFCQRCDSMIQDEWSLPINAHYCRECLLMKRVRSDQVLYYFPQVDFPKQDVLKWKGQLTPFQEKVSEGLLQAVESQQPTLVHAVTGAGRQR
;
A
#
# COMPACT_ATOMS: atom_id res chain seq x y z
N MET A 1 16.40 11.72 16.43
CA MET A 1 14.91 11.72 16.37
C MET A 1 14.44 10.35 15.95
N LYS A 2 13.45 9.80 16.62
CA LYS A 2 12.91 8.47 16.30
C LYS A 2 11.82 8.59 15.23
N ILE A 3 11.78 7.60 14.33
CA ILE A 3 10.71 7.48 13.33
C ILE A 3 9.41 7.10 14.06
N ASN A 4 8.32 7.79 13.73
CA ASN A 4 7.00 7.43 14.22
C ASN A 4 6.63 6.02 13.72
N PRO A 5 6.33 5.04 14.60
CA PRO A 5 6.01 3.69 14.17
C PRO A 5 4.80 3.60 13.22
N ASN A 6 3.90 4.57 13.27
CA ASN A 6 2.74 4.61 12.38
C ASN A 6 3.11 4.99 10.94
N TYR A 7 4.34 5.42 10.68
CA TYR A 7 4.81 5.79 9.35
C TYR A 7 5.46 4.62 8.61
N LEU A 8 5.80 3.54 9.31
CA LEU A 8 6.49 2.40 8.72
C LEU A 8 5.66 1.73 7.62
N GLY A 9 6.29 1.44 6.50
CA GLY A 9 5.66 0.84 5.33
C GLY A 9 4.74 1.77 4.53
N ARG A 10 4.81 3.09 4.78
CA ARG A 10 3.91 4.06 4.14
C ARG A 10 4.67 5.03 3.25
N LEU A 11 3.94 5.54 2.25
CA LEU A 11 4.40 6.59 1.34
C LEU A 11 3.72 7.91 1.69
N PHE A 12 4.51 8.98 1.71
CA PHE A 12 4.01 10.32 2.03
C PHE A 12 4.41 11.31 0.94
N THR A 13 3.57 12.31 0.73
CA THR A 13 3.92 13.50 -0.03
C THR A 13 4.71 14.47 0.83
N GLU A 14 5.38 15.43 0.20
CA GLU A 14 6.18 16.43 0.91
C GLU A 14 5.39 17.19 1.97
N GLN A 15 4.15 17.52 1.67
CA GLN A 15 3.31 18.35 2.55
C GLN A 15 2.81 17.60 3.80
N GLU A 16 2.87 16.28 3.79
CA GLU A 16 2.40 15.47 4.92
C GLU A 16 3.44 15.30 6.03
N LEU A 17 4.68 15.68 5.77
CA LEU A 17 5.80 15.49 6.69
C LEU A 17 6.47 16.82 7.02
N SER A 18 6.95 16.94 8.25
CA SER A 18 7.82 18.06 8.64
C SER A 18 9.20 17.95 7.95
N PRO A 19 9.98 19.03 7.86
CA PRO A 19 11.33 18.96 7.30
C PRO A 19 12.23 17.94 8.00
N GLU A 20 12.11 17.80 9.31
CA GLU A 20 12.87 16.82 10.10
C GLU A 20 12.46 15.38 9.77
N GLU A 21 11.16 15.15 9.65
CA GLU A 21 10.64 13.82 9.27
C GLU A 21 11.06 13.42 7.86
N ARG A 22 11.11 14.36 6.92
CA ARG A 22 11.58 14.10 5.56
C ARG A 22 13.02 13.63 5.52
N GLN A 23 13.87 14.12 6.42
CA GLN A 23 15.28 13.71 6.49
C GLN A 23 15.44 12.26 6.94
N LEU A 24 14.47 11.72 7.70
CA LEU A 24 14.48 10.34 8.17
C LEU A 24 13.93 9.35 7.14
N ALA A 25 13.25 9.84 6.12
CA ALA A 25 12.60 9.00 5.11
C ALA A 25 13.52 8.74 3.92
N GLU A 26 13.28 7.62 3.24
CA GLU A 26 13.86 7.38 1.91
C GLU A 26 13.05 8.13 0.86
N LYS A 27 13.73 8.64 -0.16
CA LYS A 27 13.08 9.33 -1.27
C LYS A 27 12.86 8.37 -2.42
N LEU A 28 11.64 8.39 -2.96
CA LEU A 28 11.28 7.64 -4.15
C LEU A 28 10.77 8.60 -5.23
N PRO A 29 11.02 8.30 -6.53
CA PRO A 29 10.36 9.05 -7.59
C PRO A 29 8.84 8.97 -7.43
N SER A 30 8.15 10.09 -7.61
CA SER A 30 6.69 10.12 -7.50
C SER A 30 6.00 9.41 -8.66
N MET A 31 6.67 9.36 -9.81
CA MET A 31 6.19 8.70 -11.01
C MET A 31 7.32 7.93 -11.65
N ARG A 32 7.00 6.77 -12.23
CA ARG A 32 7.95 5.98 -13.01
C ARG A 32 7.58 6.01 -14.48
N LYS A 33 8.58 5.94 -15.33
CA LYS A 33 8.40 5.91 -16.77
C LYS A 33 8.64 4.49 -17.29
N GLU A 34 7.62 3.93 -17.93
CA GLU A 34 7.69 2.62 -18.57
C GLU A 34 7.14 2.71 -19.99
N LYS A 35 7.94 2.27 -20.97
CA LYS A 35 7.55 2.26 -22.39
C LYS A 35 6.99 3.61 -22.88
N GLY A 36 7.61 4.71 -22.45
CA GLY A 36 7.21 6.06 -22.81
C GLY A 36 5.98 6.61 -22.09
N LYS A 37 5.42 5.87 -21.15
CA LYS A 37 4.26 6.27 -20.35
C LYS A 37 4.64 6.49 -18.89
N LEU A 38 3.96 7.43 -18.23
CA LEU A 38 4.15 7.70 -16.81
C LEU A 38 3.12 6.95 -15.98
N PHE A 39 3.57 6.43 -14.85
CA PHE A 39 2.72 5.75 -13.87
C PHE A 39 2.94 6.35 -12.50
N CYS A 40 1.86 6.52 -11.74
CA CYS A 40 1.95 6.97 -10.36
C CYS A 40 2.62 5.90 -9.49
N GLN A 41 3.65 6.29 -8.75
CA GLN A 41 4.37 5.36 -7.89
C GLN A 41 3.52 4.89 -6.69
N ARG A 42 2.54 5.69 -6.28
CA ARG A 42 1.69 5.36 -5.13
C ARG A 42 0.50 4.46 -5.48
N CYS A 43 -0.21 4.73 -6.56
CA CYS A 43 -1.43 3.99 -6.92
C CYS A 43 -1.33 3.18 -8.21
N ASP A 44 -0.21 3.26 -8.91
CA ASP A 44 0.07 2.54 -10.17
C ASP A 44 -0.81 2.95 -11.36
N SER A 45 -1.58 4.01 -11.24
CA SER A 45 -2.40 4.50 -12.35
C SER A 45 -1.53 5.12 -13.44
N MET A 46 -1.90 4.88 -14.70
CA MET A 46 -1.26 5.53 -15.84
C MET A 46 -1.65 6.99 -15.89
N ILE A 47 -0.64 7.88 -15.96
CA ILE A 47 -0.86 9.32 -16.01
C ILE A 47 -1.27 9.73 -17.42
N GLN A 48 -2.40 10.41 -17.54
CA GLN A 48 -2.91 10.91 -18.81
C GLN A 48 -2.25 12.25 -19.17
N ASP A 49 -2.15 12.54 -20.46
CA ASP A 49 -1.54 13.79 -20.95
C ASP A 49 -2.29 15.03 -20.44
N GLU A 50 -3.60 14.93 -20.26
CA GLU A 50 -4.45 16.00 -19.75
C GLU A 50 -4.21 16.31 -18.27
N TRP A 51 -3.58 15.39 -17.55
CA TRP A 51 -3.27 15.58 -16.12
C TRP A 51 -1.99 16.38 -15.95
N SER A 52 -1.95 17.54 -16.56
CA SER A 52 -0.78 18.42 -16.55
C SER A 52 -1.03 19.68 -15.75
N LEU A 53 0.06 20.21 -15.20
CA LEU A 53 0.09 21.46 -14.45
C LEU A 53 0.77 22.55 -15.31
N PRO A 54 0.46 23.85 -15.07
CA PRO A 54 1.07 24.94 -15.85
C PRO A 54 2.60 25.01 -15.76
N ILE A 55 3.20 24.35 -14.77
CA ILE A 55 4.65 24.37 -14.50
C ILE A 55 5.41 23.24 -15.21
N ASN A 56 4.90 22.72 -16.30
CA ASN A 56 5.48 21.60 -17.04
C ASN A 56 5.66 20.34 -16.19
N ALA A 57 4.64 20.02 -15.41
CA ALA A 57 4.60 18.84 -14.57
C ALA A 57 3.25 18.13 -14.73
N HIS A 58 3.21 16.86 -14.37
CA HIS A 58 1.98 16.07 -14.34
C HIS A 58 1.57 15.75 -12.90
N TYR A 59 0.31 15.42 -12.69
CA TYR A 59 -0.19 14.98 -11.41
C TYR A 59 -1.05 13.73 -11.57
N CYS A 60 -1.17 12.94 -10.51
CA CYS A 60 -2.05 11.79 -10.51
C CYS A 60 -3.46 12.21 -10.08
N ARG A 61 -4.42 12.11 -10.99
CA ARG A 61 -5.81 12.47 -10.72
C ARG A 61 -6.51 11.47 -9.79
N GLU A 62 -6.11 10.19 -9.86
CA GLU A 62 -6.66 9.15 -9.00
C GLU A 62 -6.29 9.34 -7.52
N CYS A 63 -5.15 9.98 -7.25
CA CYS A 63 -4.66 10.25 -5.91
C CYS A 63 -5.09 11.61 -5.33
N LEU A 64 -5.97 12.33 -6.01
CA LEU A 64 -6.26 13.73 -5.69
C LEU A 64 -6.78 13.91 -4.25
N LEU A 65 -7.62 13.00 -3.79
CA LEU A 65 -8.22 13.06 -2.45
C LEU A 65 -7.28 12.62 -1.32
N MET A 66 -6.16 11.98 -1.68
CA MET A 66 -5.16 11.48 -0.72
C MET A 66 -3.86 12.30 -0.76
N LYS A 67 -3.97 13.59 -0.97
CA LYS A 67 -2.86 14.48 -1.32
C LYS A 67 -2.29 14.19 -2.71
N ARG A 68 -2.07 15.25 -3.45
CA ARG A 68 -1.68 15.16 -4.87
C ARG A 68 -0.27 14.62 -5.04
N VAL A 69 -0.13 13.57 -5.85
CA VAL A 69 1.18 13.10 -6.33
C VAL A 69 1.53 13.88 -7.58
N ARG A 70 2.69 14.54 -7.60
CA ARG A 70 3.14 15.40 -8.70
C ARG A 70 4.50 14.91 -9.23
N SER A 71 4.69 15.02 -10.54
CA SER A 71 5.94 14.59 -11.20
C SER A 71 7.15 15.45 -10.81
N ASP A 72 6.94 16.69 -10.37
CA ASP A 72 7.99 17.61 -9.95
C ASP A 72 8.36 17.46 -8.46
N GLN A 73 7.76 16.51 -7.77
CA GLN A 73 8.04 16.22 -6.35
C GLN A 73 8.44 14.76 -6.19
N VAL A 74 8.96 14.42 -5.03
CA VAL A 74 9.30 13.04 -4.67
C VAL A 74 8.32 12.53 -3.62
N LEU A 75 8.24 11.21 -3.50
CA LEU A 75 7.55 10.56 -2.39
C LEU A 75 8.57 10.20 -1.31
N TYR A 76 8.11 10.21 -0.08
CA TYR A 76 8.91 9.85 1.10
C TYR A 76 8.41 8.52 1.63
N TYR A 77 9.33 7.60 1.85
CA TYR A 77 9.03 6.24 2.24
C TYR A 77 9.74 5.88 3.53
N PHE A 78 9.01 5.29 4.46
CA PHE A 78 9.60 4.71 5.66
C PHE A 78 9.54 3.18 5.51
N PRO A 79 10.72 2.51 5.40
CA PRO A 79 10.73 1.06 5.20
C PRO A 79 10.01 0.32 6.32
N GLN A 80 9.29 -0.73 5.92
CA GLN A 80 8.66 -1.64 6.87
C GLN A 80 9.73 -2.42 7.62
N VAL A 81 9.54 -2.55 8.92
CA VAL A 81 10.37 -3.44 9.75
C VAL A 81 9.60 -4.71 10.06
N ASP A 82 10.33 -5.81 10.23
CA ASP A 82 9.72 -7.07 10.60
C ASP A 82 9.24 -7.01 12.06
N PHE A 83 8.02 -7.47 12.27
CA PHE A 83 7.47 -7.61 13.61
C PHE A 83 7.90 -8.96 14.20
N PRO A 84 8.18 -9.02 15.51
CA PRO A 84 8.46 -10.30 16.15
C PRO A 84 7.27 -11.24 16.03
N LYS A 85 7.55 -12.52 15.81
CA LYS A 85 6.50 -13.53 15.75
C LYS A 85 5.78 -13.58 17.10
N GLN A 86 4.45 -13.56 17.03
CA GLN A 86 3.61 -13.67 18.21
C GLN A 86 2.62 -14.82 18.02
N ASP A 87 2.47 -15.62 19.06
CA ASP A 87 1.41 -16.63 19.09
C ASP A 87 0.15 -15.99 19.67
N VAL A 88 -0.74 -15.58 18.78
CA VAL A 88 -1.97 -14.86 19.15
C VAL A 88 -3.22 -15.71 19.00
N LEU A 89 -3.09 -16.93 18.43
CA LEU A 89 -4.23 -17.81 18.21
C LEU A 89 -4.63 -18.50 19.51
N LYS A 90 -5.77 -18.12 20.05
CA LYS A 90 -6.34 -18.72 21.26
C LYS A 90 -7.52 -19.64 20.98
N TRP A 91 -8.04 -19.60 19.77
CA TRP A 91 -9.18 -20.43 19.39
C TRP A 91 -8.77 -21.90 19.25
N LYS A 92 -9.59 -22.79 19.80
CA LYS A 92 -9.44 -24.24 19.68
C LYS A 92 -10.72 -24.80 19.06
N GLY A 93 -10.60 -25.47 17.96
CA GLY A 93 -11.75 -26.05 17.26
C GLY A 93 -11.33 -26.70 15.95
N GLN A 94 -12.30 -27.23 15.24
CA GLN A 94 -12.07 -27.83 13.93
C GLN A 94 -12.80 -27.02 12.87
N LEU A 95 -12.12 -26.80 11.77
CA LEU A 95 -12.70 -26.14 10.59
C LEU A 95 -13.52 -27.17 9.80
N THR A 96 -14.60 -26.70 9.17
CA THR A 96 -15.29 -27.54 8.17
C THR A 96 -14.36 -27.70 6.95
N PRO A 97 -14.60 -28.72 6.08
CA PRO A 97 -13.76 -28.91 4.89
C PRO A 97 -13.65 -27.65 4.00
N PHE A 98 -14.73 -26.89 3.86
CA PHE A 98 -14.70 -25.64 3.08
C PHE A 98 -13.91 -24.54 3.75
N GLN A 99 -14.05 -24.39 5.07
CA GLN A 99 -13.28 -23.43 5.84
C GLN A 99 -11.78 -23.74 5.80
N GLU A 100 -11.42 -25.02 5.91
CA GLU A 100 -10.04 -25.46 5.82
C GLU A 100 -9.41 -25.15 4.46
N LYS A 101 -10.15 -25.40 3.38
CA LYS A 101 -9.72 -25.07 2.02
C LYS A 101 -9.47 -23.57 1.86
N VAL A 102 -10.36 -22.72 2.38
CA VAL A 102 -10.20 -21.26 2.33
C VAL A 102 -9.00 -20.83 3.17
N SER A 103 -8.83 -21.39 4.36
CA SER A 103 -7.70 -21.11 5.25
C SER A 103 -6.37 -21.43 4.58
N GLU A 104 -6.23 -22.59 3.97
CA GLU A 104 -5.03 -22.98 3.22
C GLU A 104 -4.75 -22.04 2.06
N GLY A 105 -5.78 -21.67 1.30
CA GLY A 105 -5.65 -20.72 0.20
C GLY A 105 -5.18 -19.35 0.65
N LEU A 106 -5.67 -18.87 1.79
CA LEU A 106 -5.24 -17.59 2.37
C LEU A 106 -3.77 -17.64 2.83
N LEU A 107 -3.35 -18.74 3.46
CA LEU A 107 -1.95 -18.90 3.87
C LEU A 107 -1.01 -18.88 2.66
N GLN A 108 -1.36 -19.58 1.59
CA GLN A 108 -0.58 -19.57 0.35
C GLN A 108 -0.55 -18.17 -0.28
N ALA A 109 -1.66 -17.44 -0.26
CA ALA A 109 -1.72 -16.09 -0.78
C ALA A 109 -0.82 -15.12 0.00
N VAL A 110 -0.78 -15.23 1.33
CA VAL A 110 0.11 -14.43 2.18
C VAL A 110 1.56 -14.75 1.89
N GLU A 111 1.93 -16.02 1.79
CA GLU A 111 3.31 -16.44 1.49
C GLU A 111 3.76 -15.96 0.11
N SER A 112 2.89 -16.00 -0.89
CA SER A 112 3.19 -15.55 -2.25
C SER A 112 2.93 -14.06 -2.48
N GLN A 113 2.46 -13.34 -1.46
CA GLN A 113 2.13 -11.92 -1.52
C GLN A 113 1.13 -11.58 -2.63
N GLN A 114 0.12 -12.44 -2.81
CA GLN A 114 -0.90 -12.26 -3.84
C GLN A 114 -2.17 -11.63 -3.26
N PRO A 115 -2.75 -10.62 -3.91
CA PRO A 115 -4.07 -10.12 -3.56
C PRO A 115 -5.10 -11.23 -3.64
N THR A 116 -5.96 -11.33 -2.64
CA THR A 116 -6.93 -12.43 -2.56
C THR A 116 -8.28 -11.91 -2.07
N LEU A 117 -9.34 -12.35 -2.75
CA LEU A 117 -10.71 -12.06 -2.36
C LEU A 117 -11.39 -13.35 -1.91
N VAL A 118 -11.93 -13.35 -0.69
CA VAL A 118 -12.75 -14.45 -0.18
C VAL A 118 -14.22 -14.10 -0.38
N HIS A 119 -14.91 -14.92 -1.19
CA HIS A 119 -16.34 -14.78 -1.41
C HIS A 119 -17.05 -15.95 -0.73
N ALA A 120 -17.92 -15.66 0.24
CA ALA A 120 -18.68 -16.65 0.97
C ALA A 120 -20.16 -16.25 1.05
N VAL A 121 -21.05 -17.23 0.86
CA VAL A 121 -22.49 -17.02 1.01
C VAL A 121 -22.86 -16.84 2.48
N THR A 122 -23.99 -16.18 2.73
CA THR A 122 -24.52 -16.01 4.08
C THR A 122 -24.79 -17.37 4.71
N GLY A 123 -24.35 -17.58 5.93
CA GLY A 123 -24.52 -18.84 6.65
C GLY A 123 -23.46 -19.90 6.37
N ALA A 124 -22.39 -19.59 5.64
CA ALA A 124 -21.31 -20.53 5.32
C ALA A 124 -20.36 -20.80 6.49
N GLY A 125 -20.84 -20.76 7.72
CA GLY A 125 -20.05 -21.05 8.92
C GLY A 125 -19.18 -19.89 9.40
N ARG A 126 -19.42 -18.68 8.96
CA ARG A 126 -18.73 -17.51 9.49
C ARG A 126 -19.16 -17.28 10.94
N GLN A 127 -18.21 -17.21 11.85
CA GLN A 127 -18.48 -16.86 13.23
C GLN A 127 -18.72 -15.35 13.36
N ARG A 128 -19.67 -14.99 14.23
CA ARG A 128 -19.98 -13.60 14.54
C ARG A 128 -18.95 -13.00 15.48
#